data_4947edc273c18e289b04eb34fee32b76
#
_entry.id   4947edc273c18e289b04eb34fee32b76
#
_cell.length_a   1.000
_cell.length_b   1.000
_cell.length_c   1.000
_cell.angle_alpha   90.00
_cell.angle_beta   90.00
_cell.angle_gamma   90.00
#
_symmetry.space_group_name_H-M   'P 1'
#
loop_
_entity.id
_entity.type
_entity.pdbx_description
1 polymer ?
#
loop_
_entity_poly.entity_id
_entity_poly.type
_entity_poly.pdbx_seq_one_letter_code
_entity_poly.pdbx_strand_id
1 'polypeptide(L)'
;MITLDNFEDFVPYKIWMRGEEYYETDAVSELEEISPGEWTATVEGTDDYNVEISMDGNEIESWYCDCPYDGEICKHVVATLLAIRDNLSLIHISEPTRRSYI
;
A
#
# COMPACT_ATOMS: atom_id res chain seq x y z
N MET A 1 -12.87 6.60 10.15
CA MET A 1 -11.60 5.92 10.40
C MET A 1 -11.24 5.08 9.18
N ILE A 2 -10.02 5.21 8.69
CA ILE A 2 -9.56 4.51 7.50
C ILE A 2 -8.77 3.28 7.92
N THR A 3 -9.12 2.12 7.37
CA THR A 3 -8.43 0.89 7.69
C THR A 3 -7.98 0.20 6.40
N LEU A 4 -7.18 -0.86 6.54
CA LEU A 4 -6.76 -1.65 5.37
C LEU A 4 -7.95 -2.33 4.69
N ASP A 5 -9.07 -2.48 5.38
CA ASP A 5 -10.23 -3.13 4.80
C ASP A 5 -11.14 -2.16 4.06
N ASN A 6 -11.09 -0.87 4.38
CA ASN A 6 -12.04 0.07 3.80
C ASN A 6 -11.41 1.29 3.16
N PHE A 7 -10.09 1.36 3.06
CA PHE A 7 -9.46 2.57 2.54
C PHE A 7 -9.88 2.86 1.10
N GLU A 8 -10.28 1.85 0.35
CA GLU A 8 -10.72 2.06 -1.03
C GLU A 8 -11.97 2.94 -1.11
N ASP A 9 -12.77 2.97 -0.05
CA ASP A 9 -13.96 3.82 -0.02
C ASP A 9 -13.63 5.30 0.11
N PHE A 10 -12.39 5.60 0.46
CA PHE A 10 -11.95 6.98 0.66
C PHE A 10 -11.05 7.48 -0.46
N VAL A 11 -10.93 6.71 -1.54
CA VAL A 11 -10.03 7.02 -2.65
C VAL A 11 -10.86 7.18 -3.91
N PRO A 12 -10.63 8.24 -4.70
CA PRO A 12 -11.32 8.38 -5.98
C PRO A 12 -11.03 7.17 -6.87
N TYR A 13 -12.01 6.78 -7.65
CA TYR A 13 -11.92 5.58 -8.47
C TYR A 13 -10.70 5.58 -9.38
N LYS A 14 -10.40 6.73 -9.98
CA LYS A 14 -9.24 6.82 -10.88
C LYS A 14 -7.93 6.57 -10.14
N ILE A 15 -7.82 7.10 -8.93
CA ILE A 15 -6.63 6.89 -8.11
C ILE A 15 -6.54 5.43 -7.68
N TRP A 16 -7.66 4.84 -7.32
CA TRP A 16 -7.70 3.43 -6.94
C TRP A 16 -7.19 2.55 -8.09
N MET A 17 -7.71 2.77 -9.31
CA MET A 17 -7.30 1.96 -10.44
C MET A 17 -5.82 2.09 -10.75
N ARG A 18 -5.28 3.30 -10.66
CA ARG A 18 -3.86 3.50 -10.93
C ARG A 18 -3.02 2.84 -9.84
N GLY A 19 -3.47 2.90 -8.60
CA GLY A 19 -2.77 2.23 -7.51
C GLY A 19 -2.76 0.73 -7.68
N GLU A 20 -3.89 0.15 -8.08
CA GLU A 20 -3.95 -1.28 -8.35
C GLU A 20 -2.98 -1.66 -9.46
N GLU A 21 -2.89 -0.85 -10.49
CA GLU A 21 -2.00 -1.11 -11.61
C GLU A 21 -0.54 -1.12 -11.15
N TYR A 22 -0.15 -0.16 -10.35
CA TYR A 22 1.21 -0.12 -9.81
C TYR A 22 1.47 -1.33 -8.92
N TYR A 23 0.50 -1.72 -8.11
CA TYR A 23 0.66 -2.88 -7.25
C TYR A 23 0.82 -4.16 -8.08
N GLU A 24 0.00 -4.32 -9.12
CA GLU A 24 0.01 -5.53 -9.93
C GLU A 24 1.27 -5.66 -10.79
N THR A 25 1.89 -4.55 -11.14
CA THR A 25 3.10 -4.58 -11.95
C THR A 25 4.36 -4.61 -11.11
N ASP A 26 4.23 -4.84 -9.80
CA ASP A 26 5.37 -4.90 -8.88
C ASP A 26 6.12 -3.58 -8.80
N ALA A 27 5.42 -2.48 -8.99
CA ALA A 27 6.06 -1.17 -8.88
C ALA A 27 6.42 -0.83 -7.44
N VAL A 28 5.76 -1.48 -6.45
CA VAL A 28 6.09 -1.28 -5.05
C VAL A 28 7.30 -2.14 -4.70
N SER A 29 8.39 -1.52 -4.31
CA SER A 29 9.60 -2.22 -3.95
C SER A 29 10.06 -1.78 -2.57
N GLU A 30 10.97 -2.52 -1.98
CA GLU A 30 11.57 -2.16 -0.69
C GLU A 30 10.52 -1.89 0.39
N LEU A 31 9.41 -2.64 0.34
CA LEU A 31 8.40 -2.53 1.38
C LEU A 31 8.96 -3.12 2.67
N GLU A 32 8.94 -2.31 3.74
CA GLU A 32 9.56 -2.72 4.98
C GLU A 32 8.82 -2.11 6.17
N GLU A 33 8.60 -2.91 7.19
CA GLU A 33 8.05 -2.40 8.45
C GLU A 33 9.22 -2.07 9.36
N ILE A 34 9.54 -0.78 9.46
CA ILE A 34 10.73 -0.35 10.19
C ILE A 34 10.53 -0.28 11.70
N SER A 35 9.27 -0.20 12.12
CA SER A 35 8.87 -0.25 13.53
C SER A 35 7.45 -0.74 13.57
N PRO A 36 6.94 -1.23 14.71
CA PRO A 36 5.56 -1.68 14.75
C PRO A 36 4.60 -0.60 14.24
N GLY A 37 3.92 -0.91 13.15
CA GLY A 37 2.99 0.02 12.55
C GLY A 37 3.60 1.06 11.63
N GLU A 38 4.92 1.10 11.48
CA GLU A 38 5.60 2.10 10.65
C GLU A 38 6.18 1.43 9.42
N TRP A 39 5.60 1.73 8.28
CA TRP A 39 5.99 1.09 7.01
C TRP A 39 6.60 2.11 6.06
N THR A 40 7.59 1.65 5.31
CA THR A 40 8.14 2.45 4.22
C THR A 40 8.18 1.60 2.96
N ALA A 41 8.13 2.26 1.82
CA ALA A 41 8.23 1.58 0.53
C ALA A 41 8.71 2.56 -0.52
N THR A 42 9.22 2.01 -1.61
CA THR A 42 9.54 2.79 -2.80
C THR A 42 8.59 2.34 -3.90
N VAL A 43 7.95 3.29 -4.55
CA VAL A 43 7.05 3.00 -5.67
C VAL A 43 7.71 3.54 -6.93
N GLU A 44 7.96 2.65 -7.88
CA GLU A 44 8.65 2.99 -9.11
C GLU A 44 7.65 3.41 -10.17
N GLY A 45 7.75 4.65 -10.62
CA GLY A 45 6.91 5.18 -11.67
C GLY A 45 7.80 5.91 -12.64
N THR A 46 7.41 7.14 -12.99
CA THR A 46 8.28 8.01 -13.80
C THR A 46 9.56 8.27 -13.02
N ASP A 47 9.41 8.45 -11.72
CA ASP A 47 10.54 8.55 -10.80
C ASP A 47 10.29 7.55 -9.68
N ASP A 48 11.27 7.36 -8.80
CA ASP A 48 11.08 6.56 -7.61
C ASP A 48 10.52 7.45 -6.51
N TYR A 49 9.38 7.07 -5.98
CA TYR A 49 8.70 7.83 -4.93
C TYR A 49 8.77 7.09 -3.61
N ASN A 50 9.05 7.81 -2.55
CA ASN A 50 9.10 7.23 -1.22
C ASN A 50 7.75 7.39 -0.54
N VAL A 51 7.23 6.30 0.01
CA VAL A 51 5.94 6.30 0.69
C VAL A 51 6.16 5.85 2.13
N GLU A 52 5.52 6.54 3.05
CA GLU A 52 5.56 6.17 4.46
C GLU A 52 4.13 6.05 4.98
N ILE A 53 3.86 4.96 5.68
CA ILE A 53 2.53 4.68 6.22
C ILE A 53 2.67 4.43 7.71
N SER A 54 1.82 5.10 8.49
CA SER A 54 1.77 4.89 9.93
C SER A 54 0.43 4.25 10.28
N MET A 55 0.48 3.13 10.97
CA MET A 55 -0.72 2.35 11.27
C MET A 55 -0.77 1.96 12.73
N ASP A 56 -2.00 1.78 13.23
CA ASP A 56 -2.23 1.21 14.55
C ASP A 56 -3.11 -0.01 14.35
N GLY A 57 -2.52 -1.20 14.39
CA GLY A 57 -3.23 -2.42 14.05
C GLY A 57 -3.66 -2.37 12.59
N ASN A 58 -4.95 -2.39 12.35
CA ASN A 58 -5.50 -2.32 11.01
C ASN A 58 -5.88 -0.91 10.59
N GLU A 59 -5.78 0.04 11.49
CA GLU A 59 -6.17 1.43 11.23
C GLU A 59 -5.00 2.20 10.63
N ILE A 60 -5.26 2.93 9.55
CA ILE A 60 -4.26 3.77 8.91
C ILE A 60 -4.32 5.15 9.56
N GLU A 61 -3.29 5.50 10.30
CA GLU A 61 -3.26 6.77 11.02
C GLU A 61 -2.78 7.92 10.13
N SER A 62 -1.77 7.67 9.32
CA SER A 62 -1.26 8.71 8.44
C SER A 62 -0.52 8.07 7.27
N TRP A 63 -0.28 8.88 6.26
CA TRP A 63 0.44 8.44 5.07
C TRP A 63 1.21 9.63 4.51
N TYR A 64 2.28 9.32 3.81
CA TYR A 64 3.10 10.34 3.16
C TYR A 64 3.64 9.77 1.85
N CYS A 65 3.66 10.59 0.82
CA CYS A 65 4.32 10.27 -0.44
C CYS A 65 4.96 11.54 -0.96
N ASP A 66 6.17 11.45 -1.46
CA ASP A 66 6.89 12.62 -1.92
C ASP A 66 6.59 13.00 -3.37
N CYS A 67 5.54 12.42 -3.93
CA CYS A 67 5.11 12.80 -5.28
C CYS A 67 4.38 14.15 -5.22
N PRO A 68 4.23 14.81 -6.38
CA PRO A 68 3.64 16.16 -6.42
C PRO A 68 2.11 16.20 -6.33
N TYR A 69 1.47 15.10 -6.04
CA TYR A 69 0.01 15.05 -5.98
C TYR A 69 -0.50 15.78 -4.73
N ASP A 70 -1.46 16.68 -4.92
CA ASP A 70 -2.00 17.48 -3.83
C ASP A 70 -3.17 16.83 -3.11
N GLY A 71 -3.67 15.71 -3.57
CA GLY A 71 -4.79 15.05 -2.93
C GLY A 71 -4.39 14.33 -1.66
N GLU A 72 -5.37 13.71 -1.01
CA GLU A 72 -5.10 13.05 0.26
C GLU A 72 -4.35 11.75 0.07
N ILE A 73 -4.92 10.81 -0.66
CA ILE A 73 -4.28 9.53 -0.91
C ILE A 73 -3.97 9.43 -2.39
N CYS A 74 -2.70 9.38 -2.73
CA CYS A 74 -2.31 9.28 -4.13
C CYS A 74 -2.19 7.82 -4.55
N LYS A 75 -2.00 7.59 -5.84
CA LYS A 75 -1.90 6.23 -6.37
C LYS A 75 -0.74 5.45 -5.78
N HIS A 76 0.34 6.12 -5.43
CA HIS A 76 1.50 5.45 -4.83
C HIS A 76 1.17 4.94 -3.43
N VAL A 77 0.41 5.72 -2.67
CA VAL A 77 -0.03 5.31 -1.34
C VAL A 77 -0.99 4.13 -1.46
N VAL A 78 -1.91 4.16 -2.44
CA VAL A 78 -2.82 3.04 -2.66
C VAL A 78 -2.04 1.77 -2.96
N ALA A 79 -1.05 1.85 -3.85
CA ALA A 79 -0.23 0.68 -4.19
C ALA A 79 0.48 0.14 -2.95
N THR A 80 1.03 1.02 -2.13
CA THR A 80 1.73 0.63 -0.92
C THR A 80 0.77 -0.03 0.08
N LEU A 81 -0.43 0.53 0.24
CA LEU A 81 -1.43 -0.05 1.15
C LEU A 81 -1.87 -1.42 0.68
N LEU A 82 -2.02 -1.60 -0.63
CA LEU A 82 -2.35 -2.92 -1.17
C LEU A 82 -1.23 -3.92 -0.90
N ALA A 83 0.02 -3.49 -1.03
CA ALA A 83 1.15 -4.35 -0.76
C ALA A 83 1.22 -4.73 0.72
N ILE A 84 0.94 -3.77 1.62
CA ILE A 84 0.91 -4.04 3.04
C ILE A 84 -0.19 -5.05 3.36
N ARG A 85 -1.38 -4.83 2.80
CA ARG A 85 -2.52 -5.72 3.05
C ARG A 85 -2.20 -7.14 2.60
N ASP A 86 -1.58 -7.28 1.44
CA ASP A 86 -1.22 -8.59 0.92
C ASP A 86 -0.16 -9.24 1.79
N ASN A 87 0.81 -8.47 2.25
CA ASN A 87 1.86 -8.98 3.13
C ASN A 87 1.28 -9.50 4.44
N LEU A 88 0.38 -8.75 5.05
CA LEU A 88 -0.24 -9.17 6.29
C LEU A 88 -1.15 -10.37 6.10
N SER A 89 -1.82 -10.45 4.95
CA SER A 89 -2.65 -11.62 4.64
C SER A 89 -1.80 -12.88 4.51
N LEU A 90 -0.63 -12.77 3.91
CA LEU A 90 0.26 -13.92 3.80
C LEU A 90 0.73 -14.39 5.16
N ILE A 91 0.95 -13.48 6.08
CA ILE A 91 1.32 -13.84 7.44
C ILE A 91 0.19 -14.58 8.14
N HIS A 92 -1.04 -14.11 7.95
CA HIS A 92 -2.19 -14.71 8.58
C HIS A 92 -2.59 -16.05 7.96
N ILE A 93 -2.43 -16.17 6.66
CA ILE A 93 -2.80 -17.40 5.97
C ILE A 93 -1.60 -18.31 5.96
N SER A 94 -1.63 -19.31 6.73
CA SER A 94 -0.50 -20.23 6.79
C SER A 94 -0.55 -21.26 5.70
N GLU A 95 -1.45 -21.17 4.76
CA GLU A 95 -1.51 -22.10 3.67
C GLU A 95 -0.61 -21.71 2.56
N PRO A 96 0.33 -22.56 2.20
CA PRO A 96 1.25 -22.23 1.11
C PRO A 96 0.62 -22.33 -0.25
N THR A 97 -0.55 -22.88 -0.34
CA THR A 97 -1.10 -23.09 -1.63
C THR A 97 -1.83 -21.97 -2.19
N ARG A 98 -2.03 -21.07 -1.66
CA ARG A 98 -2.79 -20.15 -2.25
C ARG A 98 -2.19 -19.51 -3.33
N ARG A 99 -2.14 -19.61 -3.90
CA ARG A 99 -1.62 -19.01 -4.72
C ARG A 99 -0.85 -19.38 -5.39
N SER A 100 -0.87 -20.09 -5.36
CA SER A 100 -0.41 -20.50 -5.83
C SER A 100 -0.32 -20.43 -6.65
N TYR A 101 -0.43 -20.40 -6.89
CA TYR A 101 -0.45 -20.21 -7.51
C TYR A 101 -0.01 -20.07 -7.96
N ILE A 102 0.09 -20.23 -7.71
CA ILE A 102 0.34 -20.17 -7.93
C ILE A 102 0.46 -20.17 -8.32
#